data_be9c694de48448a49436456ca8c6188b
#
_entry.id   be9c694de48448a49436456ca8c6188b
#
_cell.length_a   1.000
_cell.length_b   1.000
_cell.length_c   1.000
_cell.angle_alpha   90.00
_cell.angle_beta   90.00
_cell.angle_gamma   90.00
#
_symmetry.space_group_name_H-M   'P 1'
#
loop_
_entity.id
_entity.type
_entity.pdbx_description
1 polymer ?
#
loop_
_entity_poly.entity_id
_entity_poly.type
_entity_poly.pdbx_seq_one_letter_code
_entity_poly.pdbx_strand_id
1 'polypeptide(L)'
;VNAPRQGPVDWTAAGLADGYADRVLDVMAARGVDVRDRVALREIRTPADLERLTAAPGGAIYGTSSNGVAAAFRRPANRSPVGGLFLVGGSAHPGGGLPLVTLSARIVAGLVGPAGQR
;
A
#
# COMPACT_ATOMS: atom_id res chain seq x y z
N VAL A 1 -8.21 1.83 6.68
CA VAL A 1 -9.44 2.00 5.89
C VAL A 1 -9.07 1.97 4.41
N ASN A 2 -9.86 1.27 3.60
CA ASN A 2 -9.69 1.29 2.14
C ASN A 2 -10.20 2.62 1.59
N ALA A 3 -9.37 3.28 0.78
CA ALA A 3 -9.72 4.52 0.11
C ALA A 3 -9.39 4.40 -1.39
N PRO A 4 -10.16 5.04 -2.29
CA PRO A 4 -9.79 5.13 -3.69
C PRO A 4 -8.42 5.81 -3.84
N ARG A 5 -7.63 5.39 -4.84
CA ARG A 5 -6.34 6.02 -5.13
C ARG A 5 -6.51 7.49 -5.55
N GLN A 6 -5.45 8.30 -5.39
CA GLN A 6 -5.39 9.63 -5.99
C GLN A 6 -5.55 9.54 -7.52
N GLY A 7 -6.27 10.45 -8.10
CA GLY A 7 -6.61 10.53 -9.52
C GLY A 7 -8.12 10.39 -9.75
N PRO A 8 -8.76 9.20 -9.56
CA PRO A 8 -10.23 9.10 -9.61
C PRO A 8 -10.93 9.93 -8.54
N VAL A 9 -10.28 10.12 -7.38
CA VAL A 9 -10.70 11.02 -6.31
C VAL A 9 -9.56 11.99 -6.05
N ASP A 10 -9.86 13.28 -6.05
CA ASP A 10 -8.88 14.31 -5.71
C ASP A 10 -8.79 14.48 -4.19
N TRP A 11 -7.88 13.75 -3.58
CA TRP A 11 -7.64 13.82 -2.13
C TRP A 11 -6.99 15.12 -1.65
N THR A 12 -6.63 16.03 -2.56
CA THR A 12 -6.15 17.37 -2.22
C THR A 12 -7.30 18.36 -2.03
N ALA A 13 -8.53 17.99 -2.38
CA ALA A 13 -9.70 18.84 -2.23
C ALA A 13 -9.95 19.17 -0.75
N ALA A 14 -10.17 20.46 -0.47
CA ALA A 14 -10.36 20.96 0.89
C ALA A 14 -11.52 20.24 1.61
N GLY A 15 -11.29 19.78 2.83
CA GLY A 15 -12.29 19.13 3.68
C GLY A 15 -12.62 17.68 3.33
N LEU A 16 -12.15 17.16 2.18
CA LEU A 16 -12.47 15.78 1.78
C LEU A 16 -11.88 14.75 2.75
N ALA A 17 -10.63 14.93 3.14
CA ALA A 17 -9.93 14.02 4.05
C ALA A 17 -10.61 13.95 5.42
N ASP A 18 -10.94 15.12 5.98
CA ASP A 18 -11.64 15.21 7.26
C ASP A 18 -13.05 14.62 7.19
N GLY A 19 -13.84 15.00 6.19
CA GLY A 19 -15.18 14.46 6.00
C GLY A 19 -15.19 12.94 5.77
N TYR A 20 -14.18 12.40 5.09
CA TYR A 20 -14.04 10.95 4.94
C TYR A 20 -13.71 10.27 6.27
N ALA A 21 -12.82 10.85 7.08
CA ALA A 21 -12.48 10.34 8.40
C ALA A 21 -13.68 10.38 9.36
N ASP A 22 -14.46 11.47 9.35
CA ASP A 22 -15.69 11.59 10.13
C ASP A 22 -16.70 10.51 9.75
N ARG A 23 -16.90 10.28 8.45
CA ARG A 23 -17.76 9.20 7.96
C ARG A 23 -17.31 7.82 8.42
N VAL A 24 -15.99 7.56 8.49
CA VAL A 24 -15.46 6.29 9.03
C VAL A 24 -15.87 6.13 10.49
N LEU A 25 -15.71 7.18 11.31
CA LEU A 25 -16.11 7.15 12.72
C LEU A 25 -17.62 6.95 12.89
N ASP A 26 -18.43 7.58 12.04
CA ASP A 26 -19.89 7.39 12.06
C ASP A 26 -20.29 5.96 11.70
N VAL A 27 -19.66 5.36 10.70
CA VAL A 27 -19.87 3.96 10.33
C VAL A 27 -19.48 3.01 11.46
N MET A 28 -18.37 3.29 12.15
CA MET A 28 -17.95 2.52 13.34
C MET A 28 -18.98 2.62 14.45
N ALA A 29 -19.40 3.83 14.77
CA ALA A 29 -20.43 4.08 15.80
C ALA A 29 -21.75 3.36 15.50
N ALA A 30 -22.22 3.45 14.24
CA ALA A 30 -23.43 2.75 13.79
C ALA A 30 -23.33 1.21 13.89
N ARG A 31 -22.11 0.67 13.94
CA ARG A 31 -21.83 -0.77 14.13
C ARG A 31 -21.50 -1.15 15.59
N GLY A 32 -21.76 -0.26 16.54
CA GLY A 32 -21.56 -0.50 17.97
C GLY A 32 -20.14 -0.21 18.49
N VAL A 33 -19.27 0.38 17.67
CA VAL A 33 -17.89 0.76 18.06
C VAL A 33 -17.78 2.28 18.00
N ASP A 34 -18.30 2.97 19.00
CA ASP A 34 -18.15 4.43 19.11
C ASP A 34 -16.91 4.78 19.93
N VAL A 35 -15.94 5.41 19.29
CA VAL A 35 -14.67 5.84 19.90
C VAL A 35 -14.50 7.35 19.88
N ARG A 36 -15.47 8.12 19.39
CA ARG A 36 -15.36 9.56 19.14
C ARG A 36 -14.96 10.34 20.39
N ASP A 37 -15.54 10.04 21.53
CA ASP A 37 -15.23 10.67 22.82
C ASP A 37 -13.88 10.24 23.42
N ARG A 38 -13.22 9.26 22.81
CA ARG A 38 -11.93 8.71 23.27
C ARG A 38 -10.77 9.07 22.36
N VAL A 39 -11.02 9.78 21.26
CA VAL A 39 -9.97 10.21 20.32
C VAL A 39 -9.16 11.34 20.95
N ALA A 40 -7.96 11.04 21.42
CA ALA A 40 -7.03 12.02 21.96
C ALA A 40 -6.18 12.70 20.86
N LEU A 41 -5.92 12.00 19.76
CA LEU A 41 -5.18 12.50 18.61
C LEU A 41 -5.73 11.87 17.34
N ARG A 42 -5.89 12.68 16.28
CA ARG A 42 -6.27 12.22 14.94
C ARG A 42 -5.26 12.72 13.92
N GLU A 43 -4.62 11.79 13.24
CA GLU A 43 -3.77 12.06 12.08
C GLU A 43 -4.38 11.38 10.85
N ILE A 44 -4.53 12.11 9.75
CA ILE A 44 -5.07 11.59 8.49
C ILE A 44 -3.97 11.62 7.45
N ARG A 45 -3.73 10.47 6.81
CA ARG A 45 -2.86 10.35 5.65
C ARG A 45 -3.68 9.88 4.46
N THR A 46 -3.79 10.73 3.48
CA THR A 46 -4.54 10.49 2.26
C THR A 46 -3.69 9.71 1.24
N PRO A 47 -4.32 9.12 0.20
CA PRO A 47 -3.59 8.60 -0.96
C PRO A 47 -2.69 9.64 -1.63
N ALA A 48 -3.07 10.93 -1.67
CA ALA A 48 -2.21 12.00 -2.18
C ALA A 48 -0.96 12.19 -1.32
N ASP A 49 -1.10 12.10 0.02
CA ASP A 49 0.06 12.16 0.92
C ASP A 49 1.00 10.96 0.73
N LEU A 50 0.44 9.77 0.56
CA LEU A 50 1.23 8.57 0.29
C LEU A 50 1.98 8.69 -1.04
N GLU A 51 1.33 9.17 -2.10
CA GLU A 51 1.98 9.42 -3.38
C GLU A 51 3.16 10.39 -3.23
N ARG A 52 2.95 11.51 -2.54
CA ARG A 52 3.99 12.51 -2.28
C ARG A 52 5.16 11.95 -1.46
N LEU A 53 4.89 11.09 -0.46
CA LEU A 53 5.90 10.54 0.43
C LEU A 53 6.68 9.36 -0.17
N THR A 54 6.06 8.58 -1.03
CA THR A 54 6.63 7.30 -1.51
C THR A 54 6.86 7.26 -3.01
N ALA A 55 6.42 8.27 -3.76
CA ALA A 55 6.37 8.29 -5.22
C ALA A 55 5.56 7.11 -5.83
N ALA A 56 4.74 6.43 -5.05
CA ALA A 56 3.88 5.36 -5.54
C ALA A 56 2.68 5.95 -6.30
N PRO A 57 2.48 5.63 -7.58
CA PRO A 57 1.42 6.24 -8.38
C PRO A 57 0.03 6.11 -7.75
N GLY A 58 -0.62 7.25 -7.53
CA GLY A 58 -1.93 7.33 -6.88
C GLY A 58 -1.94 6.96 -5.40
N GLY A 59 -0.78 6.89 -4.74
CA GLY A 59 -0.65 6.50 -3.35
C GLY A 59 -0.96 5.01 -3.09
N ALA A 60 -0.82 4.16 -4.11
CA ALA A 60 -1.07 2.73 -3.99
C ALA A 60 0.06 2.04 -3.20
N ILE A 61 -0.26 1.45 -2.05
CA ILE A 61 0.74 0.83 -1.17
C ILE A 61 1.03 -0.65 -1.47
N TYR A 62 0.17 -1.32 -2.26
CA TYR A 62 0.29 -2.75 -2.58
C TYR A 62 0.36 -3.05 -4.08
N GLY A 63 0.56 -2.04 -4.92
CA GLY A 63 0.61 -2.18 -6.37
C GLY A 63 -0.76 -2.52 -6.97
N THR A 64 -0.81 -3.55 -7.81
CA THR A 64 -2.05 -3.99 -8.45
C THR A 64 -3.06 -4.52 -7.45
N SER A 65 -4.36 -4.29 -7.72
CA SER A 65 -5.45 -4.77 -6.87
C SER A 65 -5.34 -6.27 -6.56
N SER A 66 -5.56 -6.62 -5.29
CA SER A 66 -5.54 -8.02 -4.81
C SER A 66 -6.92 -8.68 -4.87
N ASN A 67 -7.90 -8.09 -5.55
CA ASN A 67 -9.24 -8.63 -5.63
C ASN A 67 -9.31 -9.84 -6.58
N GLY A 68 -9.71 -10.97 -6.05
CA GLY A 68 -9.89 -12.22 -6.78
C GLY A 68 -8.68 -13.17 -6.74
N VAL A 69 -8.95 -14.46 -6.92
CA VAL A 69 -7.96 -15.55 -6.82
C VAL A 69 -6.80 -15.39 -7.81
N ALA A 70 -7.07 -14.86 -9.00
CA ALA A 70 -6.04 -14.64 -10.03
C ALA A 70 -5.12 -13.44 -9.73
N ALA A 71 -5.48 -12.55 -8.81
CA ALA A 71 -4.69 -11.35 -8.53
C ALA A 71 -3.34 -11.67 -7.89
N ALA A 72 -3.26 -12.72 -7.07
CA ALA A 72 -2.01 -13.18 -6.47
C ALA A 72 -0.98 -13.62 -7.53
N PHE A 73 -1.44 -14.20 -8.64
CA PHE A 73 -0.59 -14.68 -9.74
C PHE A 73 -0.19 -13.56 -10.73
N ARG A 74 -0.82 -12.39 -10.66
CA ARG A 74 -0.51 -11.23 -11.51
C ARG A 74 0.51 -10.28 -10.93
N ARG A 75 1.02 -10.55 -9.72
CA ARG A 75 2.06 -9.71 -9.13
C ARG A 75 3.36 -9.86 -9.92
N PRO A 76 4.09 -8.76 -10.14
CA PRO A 76 5.40 -8.82 -10.78
C PRO A 76 6.33 -9.78 -10.06
N ALA A 77 7.03 -10.63 -10.80
CA ALA A 77 8.05 -11.50 -10.25
C ALA A 77 9.24 -10.67 -9.70
N ASN A 78 9.96 -11.22 -8.73
CA ASN A 78 11.14 -10.55 -8.17
C ASN A 78 12.27 -10.38 -9.19
N ARG A 79 12.41 -11.28 -10.17
CA ARG A 79 13.32 -11.13 -11.31
C ARG A 79 12.57 -10.45 -12.47
N SER A 80 13.03 -9.27 -12.87
CA SER A 80 12.52 -8.58 -14.06
C SER A 80 13.02 -9.26 -15.36
N PRO A 81 12.29 -9.11 -16.49
CA PRO A 81 12.82 -9.46 -17.81
C PRO A 81 14.06 -8.64 -18.21
N VAL A 82 14.25 -7.47 -17.58
CA VAL A 82 15.43 -6.62 -17.82
C VAL A 82 16.60 -7.18 -17.02
N GLY A 83 17.71 -7.47 -17.70
CA GLY A 83 18.90 -8.01 -17.07
C GLY A 83 19.44 -7.10 -15.95
N GLY A 84 19.73 -7.67 -14.79
CA GLY A 84 20.24 -6.94 -13.63
C GLY A 84 19.21 -6.15 -12.82
N LEU A 85 17.93 -6.10 -13.25
CA LEU A 85 16.86 -5.43 -12.53
C LEU A 85 16.05 -6.43 -11.70
N PHE A 86 15.91 -6.15 -10.42
CA PHE A 86 15.13 -6.95 -9.47
C PHE A 86 14.07 -6.09 -8.78
N LEU A 87 12.91 -6.67 -8.52
CA LEU A 87 11.80 -6.02 -7.85
C LEU A 87 11.64 -6.58 -6.44
N VAL A 88 11.58 -5.70 -5.44
CA VAL A 88 11.44 -6.05 -4.03
C VAL A 88 10.38 -5.20 -3.37
N GLY A 89 9.62 -5.77 -2.42
CA GLY A 89 8.64 -5.03 -1.63
C GLY A 89 7.20 -5.50 -1.80
N GLY A 90 6.28 -4.75 -1.23
CA GLY A 90 4.86 -5.13 -1.16
C GLY A 90 4.11 -5.12 -2.48
N SER A 91 4.64 -4.45 -3.50
CA SER A 91 4.05 -4.41 -4.85
C SER A 91 4.56 -5.53 -5.77
N ALA A 92 5.62 -6.25 -5.37
CA ALA A 92 6.18 -7.41 -6.06
C ALA A 92 5.77 -8.72 -5.36
N HIS A 93 6.17 -9.87 -5.94
CA HIS A 93 5.97 -11.17 -5.32
C HIS A 93 6.76 -11.27 -3.99
N PRO A 94 6.23 -11.92 -2.93
CA PRO A 94 4.91 -12.58 -2.84
C PRO A 94 3.76 -11.64 -2.46
N GLY A 95 3.99 -10.37 -2.12
CA GLY A 95 2.93 -9.43 -1.84
C GLY A 95 3.18 -8.48 -0.67
N GLY A 96 2.11 -7.80 -0.21
CA GLY A 96 2.15 -6.82 0.86
C GLY A 96 2.08 -7.42 2.27
N GLY A 97 2.46 -6.61 3.25
CA GLY A 97 2.57 -6.97 4.66
C GLY A 97 4.01 -7.31 5.07
N LEU A 98 4.39 -6.96 6.29
CA LEU A 98 5.77 -7.09 6.77
C LEU A 98 6.39 -8.48 6.53
N PRO A 99 5.71 -9.61 6.83
CA PRO A 99 6.28 -10.94 6.58
C PRO A 99 6.58 -11.19 5.10
N LEU A 100 5.66 -10.81 4.20
CA LEU A 100 5.81 -11.04 2.77
C LEU A 100 6.85 -10.10 2.14
N VAL A 101 6.93 -8.86 2.60
CA VAL A 101 7.97 -7.91 2.16
C VAL A 101 9.35 -8.40 2.57
N THR A 102 9.51 -8.93 3.78
CA THR A 102 10.76 -9.53 4.24
C THR A 102 11.14 -10.77 3.42
N LEU A 103 10.14 -11.61 3.07
CA LEU A 103 10.37 -12.76 2.19
C LEU A 103 10.77 -12.31 0.78
N SER A 104 10.13 -11.27 0.23
CA SER A 104 10.52 -10.65 -1.04
C SER A 104 11.99 -10.21 -1.03
N ALA A 105 12.43 -9.55 0.05
CA ALA A 105 13.82 -9.13 0.22
C ALA A 105 14.80 -10.34 0.25
N ARG A 106 14.46 -11.40 0.95
CA ARG A 106 15.28 -12.64 0.98
C ARG A 106 15.38 -13.30 -0.39
N ILE A 107 14.28 -13.37 -1.13
CA ILE A 107 14.28 -13.90 -2.51
C ILE A 107 15.22 -13.08 -3.38
N VAL A 108 15.11 -11.75 -3.36
CA VAL A 108 15.96 -10.88 -4.17
C VAL A 108 17.44 -10.97 -3.76
N ALA A 109 17.73 -11.02 -2.47
CA ALA A 109 19.11 -11.21 -1.99
C ALA A 109 19.72 -12.52 -2.52
N GLY A 110 18.94 -13.61 -2.54
CA GLY A 110 19.38 -14.88 -3.12
C GLY A 110 19.57 -14.82 -4.65
N LEU A 111 18.75 -14.03 -5.35
CA LEU A 111 18.88 -13.84 -6.82
C LEU A 111 20.08 -12.98 -7.20
N VAL A 112 20.44 -12.01 -6.37
CA VAL A 112 21.62 -11.14 -6.56
C VAL A 112 22.90 -11.91 -6.25
N GLY A 113 22.88 -12.80 -5.26
CA GLY A 113 24.02 -13.57 -4.80
C GLY A 113 25.03 -12.75 -3.99
N PRO A 114 26.12 -13.40 -3.50
CA PRO A 114 27.16 -12.73 -2.75
C PRO A 114 27.99 -11.77 -3.62
N ALA A 115 28.49 -10.72 -2.99
CA ALA A 115 29.39 -9.76 -3.65
C ALA A 115 30.65 -10.45 -4.20
N GLY A 116 31.02 -10.15 -5.43
CA GLY A 116 32.27 -10.64 -6.05
C GLY A 116 32.16 -11.95 -6.85
N GLN A 117 30.96 -12.52 -7.01
CA GLN A 117 30.75 -13.72 -7.83
C GLN A 117 30.13 -13.39 -9.22
N ARG A 118 30.52 -12.29 -9.84
CA ARG A 118 30.15 -11.95 -11.22
C ARG A 118 31.38 -11.97 -12.12
#